data_be80e88ace4fc91d2a1fdbc7d5baecd0
#
_entry.id   be80e88ace4fc91d2a1fdbc7d5baecd0
#
_cell.length_a   1.000
_cell.length_b   1.000
_cell.length_c   1.000
_cell.angle_alpha   90.00
_cell.angle_beta   90.00
_cell.angle_gamma   90.00
#
_symmetry.space_group_name_H-M   'P 1'
#
loop_
_entity.id
_entity.type
_entity.pdbx_description
1 polymer ?
#
loop_
_entity_poly.entity_id
_entity_poly.type
_entity_poly.pdbx_seq_one_letter_code
_entity_poly.pdbx_strand_id
1 'polypeptide(L)'
;MLFRSILLRGKVKEANGQEEEAEADYQLVTEVNPFNEQAYLYLGQLFINQKKLTEAISLFDEAIELNPNFAEAYKERGRAKLLNGDKDGSVEDMKRSLELNPKDEASLNGEFKNLGPKQEALPGIF
;
A
#
# COMPACT_ATOMS: atom_id res chain seq x y z
N MET A 1 18.79 8.76 7.09
CA MET A 1 19.77 7.67 6.92
C MET A 1 19.43 6.48 7.79
N LEU A 2 19.36 6.69 9.11
CA LEU A 2 19.03 5.61 10.03
C LEU A 2 17.68 4.97 9.72
N PHE A 3 16.66 5.78 9.47
CA PHE A 3 15.31 5.26 9.19
C PHE A 3 15.27 4.44 7.93
N ARG A 4 16.00 4.88 6.90
CA ARG A 4 16.06 4.14 5.64
C ARG A 4 16.69 2.76 5.85
N SER A 5 17.75 2.68 6.66
CA SER A 5 18.40 1.39 6.96
C SER A 5 17.48 0.46 7.72
N ILE A 6 16.72 0.99 8.68
CA ILE A 6 15.75 0.20 9.43
C ILE A 6 14.63 -0.31 8.52
N LEU A 7 14.14 0.54 7.62
CA LEU A 7 13.09 0.14 6.67
C LEU A 7 13.60 -0.95 5.73
N LEU A 8 14.82 -0.81 5.23
CA LEU A 8 15.42 -1.84 4.38
C LEU A 8 15.59 -3.16 5.13
N ARG A 9 16.01 -3.09 6.39
CA ARG A 9 16.12 -4.28 7.22
C ARG A 9 14.77 -4.97 7.39
N GLY A 10 13.72 -4.19 7.60
CA GLY A 10 12.36 -4.71 7.68
C GLY A 10 11.94 -5.42 6.40
N LYS A 11 12.25 -4.82 5.24
CA LYS A 11 11.92 -5.44 3.95
C LYS A 11 12.64 -6.77 3.77
N VAL A 12 13.91 -6.85 4.17
CA VAL A 12 14.65 -8.11 4.09
C VAL A 12 14.04 -9.16 5.02
N LYS A 13 13.67 -8.77 6.23
CA LYS A 13 13.03 -9.69 7.17
C LYS A 13 11.69 -10.18 6.64
N GLU A 14 10.91 -9.29 6.05
CA GLU A 14 9.64 -9.66 5.44
C GLU A 14 9.85 -10.67 4.31
N ALA A 15 10.84 -10.44 3.46
CA ALA A 15 11.17 -11.35 2.36
C ALA A 15 11.60 -12.73 2.85
N ASN A 16 12.18 -12.79 4.06
CA ASN A 16 12.61 -14.05 4.68
C ASN A 16 11.51 -14.70 5.52
N GLY A 17 10.30 -14.17 5.49
CA GLY A 17 9.19 -14.72 6.26
C GLY A 17 9.18 -14.32 7.73
N GLN A 18 10.04 -13.38 8.12
CA GLN A 18 10.13 -12.90 9.51
C GLN A 18 9.21 -11.69 9.68
N GLU A 19 7.90 -11.92 9.57
CA GLU A 19 6.92 -10.83 9.52
C GLU A 19 6.83 -10.04 10.83
N GLU A 20 6.93 -10.71 11.97
CA GLU A 20 6.87 -10.03 13.26
C GLU A 20 8.04 -9.09 13.46
N GLU A 21 9.22 -9.51 13.04
CA GLU A 21 10.42 -8.69 13.13
C GLU A 21 10.38 -7.54 12.14
N ALA A 22 9.83 -7.78 10.94
CA ALA A 22 9.63 -6.72 9.95
C ALA A 22 8.66 -5.68 10.48
N GLU A 23 7.56 -6.13 11.07
CA GLU A 23 6.57 -5.24 11.66
C GLU A 23 7.20 -4.37 12.74
N ALA A 24 8.02 -4.96 13.60
CA ALA A 24 8.71 -4.20 14.66
C ALA A 24 9.61 -3.13 14.08
N ASP A 25 10.33 -3.43 12.99
CA ASP A 25 11.20 -2.45 12.34
C ASP A 25 10.39 -1.28 11.76
N TYR A 26 9.28 -1.58 11.08
CA TYR A 26 8.45 -0.53 10.50
C TYR A 26 7.79 0.32 11.58
N GLN A 27 7.30 -0.31 12.65
CA GLN A 27 6.69 0.42 13.76
C GLN A 27 7.70 1.29 14.48
N LEU A 28 8.92 0.81 14.63
CA LEU A 28 9.97 1.62 15.25
C LEU A 28 10.17 2.92 14.50
N VAL A 29 10.18 2.87 13.17
CA VAL A 29 10.32 4.09 12.38
C VAL A 29 9.12 5.02 12.56
N THR A 30 7.89 4.49 12.57
CA THR A 30 6.71 5.34 12.76
C THR A 30 6.69 5.99 14.14
N GLU A 31 7.23 5.34 15.15
CA GLU A 31 7.30 5.88 16.51
C GLU A 31 8.35 6.97 16.64
N VAL A 32 9.52 6.75 16.05
CA VAL A 32 10.63 7.69 16.17
C VAL A 32 10.49 8.85 15.19
N ASN A 33 9.96 8.60 14.01
CA ASN A 33 9.74 9.62 12.99
C ASN A 33 8.34 9.49 12.38
N PRO A 34 7.31 10.05 13.03
CA PRO A 34 5.93 9.92 12.55
C PRO A 34 5.66 10.61 11.21
N PHE A 35 6.64 11.30 10.65
CA PHE A 35 6.49 11.98 9.35
C PHE A 35 7.12 11.19 8.20
N ASN A 36 7.48 9.93 8.42
CA ASN A 36 8.07 9.09 7.39
C ASN A 36 6.98 8.29 6.66
N GLU A 37 6.51 8.82 5.54
CA GLU A 37 5.40 8.23 4.79
C GLU A 37 5.74 6.82 4.26
N GLN A 38 7.02 6.54 4.01
CA GLN A 38 7.44 5.24 3.51
C GLN A 38 7.23 4.14 4.56
N ALA A 39 7.42 4.48 5.84
CA ALA A 39 7.21 3.53 6.93
C ALA A 39 5.74 3.09 7.00
N TYR A 40 4.83 4.04 6.86
CA TYR A 40 3.40 3.72 6.85
C TYR A 40 3.02 2.87 5.64
N LEU A 41 3.62 3.15 4.49
CA LEU A 41 3.38 2.34 3.29
C LEU A 41 3.80 0.89 3.51
N TYR A 42 5.02 0.68 4.00
CA TYR A 42 5.54 -0.67 4.20
C TYR A 42 4.74 -1.44 5.25
N LEU A 43 4.38 -0.76 6.33
CA LEU A 43 3.58 -1.40 7.37
C LEU A 43 2.19 -1.78 6.84
N GLY A 44 1.58 -0.89 6.05
CA GLY A 44 0.30 -1.17 5.43
C GLY A 44 0.36 -2.35 4.48
N GLN A 45 1.41 -2.44 3.67
CA GLN A 45 1.59 -3.58 2.76
C GLN A 45 1.72 -4.89 3.53
N LEU A 46 2.46 -4.87 4.63
CA LEU A 46 2.59 -6.05 5.49
C LEU A 46 1.23 -6.46 6.06
N PHE A 47 0.44 -5.49 6.49
CA PHE A 47 -0.88 -5.78 7.04
C PHE A 47 -1.84 -6.34 5.99
N ILE A 48 -1.73 -5.94 4.72
CA ILE A 48 -2.50 -6.59 3.65
C ILE A 48 -2.17 -8.08 3.60
N ASN A 49 -0.88 -8.42 3.66
CA ASN A 49 -0.45 -9.81 3.63
C ASN A 49 -0.97 -10.60 4.83
N GLN A 50 -1.16 -9.93 5.95
CA GLN A 50 -1.73 -10.56 7.15
C GLN A 50 -3.25 -10.50 7.18
N LYS A 51 -3.87 -10.00 6.12
CA LYS A 51 -5.32 -9.84 5.98
C LYS A 51 -5.95 -8.90 7.01
N LYS A 52 -5.16 -7.97 7.52
CA LYS A 52 -5.62 -6.90 8.40
C LYS A 52 -5.94 -5.68 7.55
N LEU A 53 -7.02 -5.77 6.79
CA LEU A 53 -7.29 -4.80 5.73
C LEU A 53 -7.71 -3.43 6.25
N THR A 54 -8.50 -3.39 7.31
CA THR A 54 -8.93 -2.10 7.88
C THR A 54 -7.74 -1.33 8.44
N GLU A 55 -6.87 -2.03 9.14
CA GLU A 55 -5.65 -1.41 9.68
C GLU A 55 -4.71 -0.96 8.57
N ALA A 56 -4.61 -1.76 7.50
CA ALA A 56 -3.80 -1.38 6.35
C ALA A 56 -4.29 -0.09 5.72
N ILE A 57 -5.61 0.03 5.54
CA ILE A 57 -6.21 1.24 4.97
C ILE A 57 -5.87 2.47 5.83
N SER A 58 -5.96 2.34 7.14
CA SER A 58 -5.61 3.44 8.05
C SER A 58 -4.16 3.87 7.90
N LEU A 59 -3.25 2.92 7.69
CA LEU A 59 -1.83 3.23 7.51
C LEU A 59 -1.58 3.93 6.18
N PHE A 60 -2.27 3.52 5.12
CA PHE A 60 -2.16 4.22 3.84
C PHE A 60 -2.78 5.61 3.92
N ASP A 61 -3.85 5.80 4.71
CA ASP A 61 -4.40 7.12 4.97
C ASP A 61 -3.35 8.05 5.57
N GLU A 62 -2.59 7.54 6.55
CA GLU A 62 -1.51 8.30 7.16
C GLU A 62 -0.43 8.66 6.15
N ALA A 63 -0.03 7.70 5.31
CA ALA A 63 0.98 7.95 4.29
C ALA A 63 0.53 9.02 3.31
N ILE A 64 -0.72 8.98 2.89
CA ILE A 64 -1.29 9.95 1.93
C ILE A 64 -1.43 11.33 2.59
N GLU A 65 -1.81 11.38 3.85
CA GLU A 65 -1.89 12.64 4.56
C GLU A 65 -0.53 13.33 4.62
N LEU A 66 0.52 12.55 4.84
CA LEU A 66 1.89 13.08 4.85
C LEU A 66 2.37 13.48 3.46
N ASN A 67 1.96 12.74 2.44
CA ASN A 67 2.36 13.01 1.06
C ASN A 67 1.18 12.75 0.11
N PRO A 68 0.37 13.79 -0.18
CA PRO A 68 -0.81 13.64 -1.04
C PRO A 68 -0.51 13.23 -2.49
N ASN A 69 0.76 13.25 -2.89
CA ASN A 69 1.18 12.83 -4.23
C ASN A 69 1.87 11.46 -4.23
N PHE A 70 1.65 10.68 -3.20
CA PHE A 70 2.27 9.37 -3.04
C PHE A 70 1.49 8.31 -3.83
N ALA A 71 1.82 8.17 -5.11
CA ALA A 71 1.07 7.30 -6.03
C ALA A 71 0.97 5.86 -5.52
N GLU A 72 2.05 5.33 -4.98
CA GLU A 72 2.08 3.95 -4.50
C GLU A 72 1.13 3.73 -3.32
N ALA A 73 0.99 4.72 -2.46
CA ALA A 73 0.07 4.62 -1.32
C ALA A 73 -1.39 4.56 -1.78
N TYR A 74 -1.74 5.34 -2.81
CA TYR A 74 -3.09 5.24 -3.39
C TYR A 74 -3.32 3.86 -3.99
N LYS A 75 -2.34 3.35 -4.72
CA LYS A 75 -2.44 2.03 -5.33
C LYS A 75 -2.67 0.94 -4.27
N GLU A 76 -1.85 0.95 -3.23
CA GLU A 76 -1.96 -0.06 -2.18
C GLU A 76 -3.26 0.08 -1.38
N ARG A 77 -3.68 1.31 -1.11
CA ARG A 77 -4.96 1.53 -0.45
C ARG A 77 -6.11 1.01 -1.30
N GLY A 78 -6.04 1.24 -2.60
CA GLY A 78 -7.03 0.71 -3.54
C GLY A 78 -7.08 -0.82 -3.51
N ARG A 79 -5.92 -1.46 -3.44
CA ARG A 79 -5.86 -2.92 -3.31
C ARG A 79 -6.54 -3.38 -2.02
N ALA A 80 -6.22 -2.73 -0.92
CA ALA A 80 -6.81 -3.07 0.38
C ALA A 80 -8.32 -2.89 0.37
N LYS A 81 -8.80 -1.79 -0.22
CA LYS A 81 -10.24 -1.54 -0.34
C LYS A 81 -10.93 -2.60 -1.18
N LEU A 82 -10.31 -2.99 -2.29
CA LEU A 82 -10.88 -4.03 -3.15
C LEU A 82 -10.99 -5.35 -2.40
N LEU A 83 -9.94 -5.75 -1.71
CA LEU A 83 -9.95 -6.97 -0.92
C LEU A 83 -10.96 -6.91 0.22
N ASN A 84 -11.24 -5.72 0.72
CA ASN A 84 -12.20 -5.49 1.79
C ASN A 84 -13.63 -5.29 1.29
N GLY A 85 -13.86 -5.40 -0.02
CA GLY A 85 -15.19 -5.31 -0.59
C GLY A 85 -15.62 -3.93 -1.05
N ASP A 86 -14.77 -2.91 -0.91
CA ASP A 86 -15.08 -1.54 -1.33
C ASP A 86 -14.56 -1.30 -2.75
N LYS A 87 -15.34 -1.74 -3.71
CA LYS A 87 -14.96 -1.66 -5.12
C LYS A 87 -14.90 -0.21 -5.61
N ASP A 88 -15.85 0.61 -5.23
CA ASP A 88 -15.91 2.01 -5.67
C ASP A 88 -14.74 2.82 -5.13
N GLY A 89 -14.43 2.64 -3.84
CA GLY A 89 -13.27 3.30 -3.24
C GLY A 89 -11.97 2.85 -3.87
N SER A 90 -11.89 1.56 -4.24
CA SER A 90 -10.73 1.03 -4.94
C SER A 90 -10.53 1.71 -6.30
N VAL A 91 -11.61 1.86 -7.08
CA VAL A 91 -11.54 2.51 -8.39
C VAL A 91 -11.04 3.95 -8.26
N GLU A 92 -11.55 4.69 -7.28
CA GLU A 92 -11.12 6.06 -7.07
C GLU A 92 -9.63 6.15 -6.74
N ASP A 93 -9.15 5.27 -5.87
CA ASP A 93 -7.73 5.25 -5.51
C ASP A 93 -6.85 4.87 -6.69
N MET A 94 -7.29 3.92 -7.52
CA MET A 94 -6.55 3.54 -8.71
C MET A 94 -6.46 4.66 -9.72
N LYS A 95 -7.56 5.40 -9.91
CA LYS A 95 -7.55 6.57 -10.78
C LYS A 95 -6.52 7.59 -10.30
N ARG A 96 -6.51 7.85 -9.00
CA ARG A 96 -5.57 8.83 -8.45
C ARG A 96 -4.14 8.36 -8.61
N SER A 97 -3.88 7.10 -8.37
CA SER A 97 -2.55 6.53 -8.55
C SER A 97 -2.07 6.69 -10.00
N LEU A 98 -2.95 6.41 -10.96
CA LEU A 98 -2.60 6.54 -12.38
C LEU A 98 -2.41 7.99 -12.81
N GLU A 99 -3.17 8.92 -12.24
CA GLU A 99 -2.95 10.35 -12.50
C GLU A 99 -1.56 10.77 -12.07
N LEU A 100 -1.10 10.23 -10.94
CA LEU A 100 0.22 10.55 -10.41
C LEU A 100 1.34 9.77 -11.10
N ASN A 101 1.04 8.58 -11.59
CA ASN A 101 2.00 7.73 -12.28
C ASN A 101 1.34 6.99 -13.44
N PRO A 102 1.18 7.64 -14.61
CA PRO A 102 0.48 7.03 -15.75
C PRO A 102 1.15 5.77 -16.31
N LYS A 103 2.42 5.56 -16.03
CA LYS A 103 3.16 4.39 -16.54
C LYS A 103 2.75 3.09 -15.89
N ASP A 104 1.97 3.15 -14.82
CA ASP A 104 1.60 1.98 -14.03
C ASP A 104 0.31 1.32 -14.49
N GLU A 105 -0.31 1.80 -15.56
CA GLU A 105 -1.63 1.35 -16.00
C GLU A 105 -1.71 -0.16 -16.25
N ALA A 106 -0.79 -0.69 -17.03
CA ALA A 106 -0.81 -2.12 -17.37
C ALA A 106 -0.62 -3.00 -16.14
N SER A 107 0.26 -2.60 -15.25
CA SER A 107 0.53 -3.33 -14.02
C SER A 107 -0.70 -3.37 -13.13
N LEU A 108 -1.36 -2.23 -12.96
CA LEU A 108 -2.57 -2.15 -12.12
C LEU A 108 -3.69 -3.00 -12.70
N ASN A 109 -3.89 -2.93 -14.00
CA ASN A 109 -4.93 -3.73 -14.64
C ASN A 109 -4.68 -5.22 -14.42
N GLY A 110 -3.44 -5.65 -14.55
CA GLY A 110 -3.07 -7.04 -14.33
C GLY A 110 -3.31 -7.50 -12.90
N GLU A 111 -2.93 -6.67 -11.93
CA GLU A 111 -3.17 -6.98 -10.52
C GLU A 111 -4.64 -7.15 -10.22
N PHE A 112 -5.49 -6.27 -10.75
CA PHE A 112 -6.91 -6.35 -10.48
C PHE A 112 -7.59 -7.53 -11.15
N LYS A 113 -7.07 -7.96 -12.27
CA LYS A 113 -7.54 -9.19 -12.90
C LYS A 113 -7.30 -10.40 -12.01
N ASN A 114 -6.21 -10.39 -11.27
CA ASN A 114 -5.85 -11.51 -10.40
C ASN A 114 -6.55 -11.47 -9.05
N LEU A 115 -7.01 -10.31 -8.61
CA LEU A 115 -7.61 -10.15 -7.29
C LEU A 115 -9.12 -10.32 -7.29
N GLY A 116 -9.78 -9.95 -8.37
CA GLY A 116 -11.24 -9.98 -8.43
C GLY A 116 -11.78 -11.26 -9.00
N PRO A 117 -12.96 -11.68 -8.57
CA PRO A 117 -13.63 -12.84 -9.19
C PRO A 117 -14.12 -12.53 -10.59
N LYS A 118 -14.39 -11.29 -10.90
CA LYS A 118 -14.77 -10.84 -12.23
C LYS A 118 -13.60 -10.11 -12.86
N GLN A 119 -13.39 -10.38 -14.12
CA GLN A 119 -12.23 -9.85 -14.83
C GLN A 119 -12.60 -8.67 -15.70
N GLU A 120 -13.26 -7.71 -15.13
CA GLU A 120 -13.62 -6.50 -15.82
C GLU A 120 -12.55 -5.44 -15.62
N ALA A 121 -12.25 -4.72 -16.67
CA ALA A 121 -11.37 -3.56 -16.54
C ALA A 121 -12.03 -2.53 -15.62
N LEU A 122 -11.23 -1.76 -14.92
CA LEU A 122 -11.75 -0.74 -14.01
C LEU A 122 -12.38 0.38 -14.83
N PRO A 123 -13.69 0.63 -14.66
CA PRO A 123 -14.39 1.62 -15.50
C PRO A 123 -13.78 3.01 -15.34
N GLY A 124 -13.56 3.68 -16.47
CA GLY A 124 -13.07 5.04 -16.49
C GLY A 124 -11.57 5.19 -16.24
N ILE A 125 -10.85 4.09 -16.15
CA ILE A 125 -9.39 4.11 -15.99
C ILE A 125 -8.69 3.71 -17.29
N PHE A 126 -9.14 2.66 -17.92
CA PHE A 126 -8.47 2.10 -19.12
C PHE A 126 -9.29 2.26 -20.38
#